data_84d5ce8a7af13393f43d520f8d44e852
#
_entry.id   84d5ce8a7af13393f43d520f8d44e852
#
_cell.length_a   1.000
_cell.length_b   1.000
_cell.length_c   1.000
_cell.angle_alpha   90.00
_cell.angle_beta   90.00
_cell.angle_gamma   90.00
#
_symmetry.space_group_name_H-M   'P 1'
#
loop_
_entity.id
_entity.type
_entity.pdbx_description
1 polymer ?
#
loop_
_entity_poly.entity_id
_entity_poly.type
_entity_poly.pdbx_seq_one_letter_code
_entity_poly.pdbx_strand_id
1 'polypeptide(L)'
;GTAIFDLFPREGKYGHACVESINQRYFDKENSLHSTTAILVCNFNKNKNGKTLLDMQSVSTLFHEGGHLLHVLLGKNNYVTTGSFNTSIDFVEIHSQFLENFAITQIAVNEVAKHYKNGSPLTSNLLEKIKYADDYFGGLSYTRQSVQSLFDLEIHGKNILKYANNPSSMDDLFKKLSQKYLGIPSITKNQFVSRFAHMTGGYASRYYGYAVSRVYAQDCWDEFVKKGLTLNNIKIKEYKKMLELAGTIPEKENLKKYLGRNPNQKAFLDLINK
;
A
#
# COMPACT_ATOMS: atom_id res chain seq x y z
N GLY A 1 15.07 3.10 -15.10
CA GLY A 1 14.19 1.93 -15.17
C GLY A 1 13.03 2.14 -16.14
N THR A 2 12.33 1.07 -16.46
CA THR A 2 11.17 1.07 -17.36
C THR A 2 9.92 0.66 -16.59
N ALA A 3 8.85 1.45 -16.70
CA ALA A 3 7.54 1.15 -16.14
C ALA A 3 6.59 0.66 -17.23
N ILE A 4 5.91 -0.44 -16.99
CA ILE A 4 4.82 -0.96 -17.83
C ILE A 4 3.53 -0.85 -17.02
N PHE A 5 2.48 -0.32 -17.65
CA PHE A 5 1.16 -0.16 -17.02
C PHE A 5 0.15 -1.12 -17.63
N ASP A 6 -0.31 -2.09 -16.87
CA ASP A 6 -1.38 -3.02 -17.22
C ASP A 6 -2.61 -2.76 -16.35
N LEU A 7 -3.44 -1.80 -16.76
CA LEU A 7 -4.45 -1.18 -15.91
C LEU A 7 -5.86 -1.80 -16.01
N PHE A 8 -6.12 -2.61 -17.04
CA PHE A 8 -7.49 -3.06 -17.32
C PHE A 8 -7.63 -4.58 -17.22
N PRO A 9 -8.82 -5.06 -16.78
CA PRO A 9 -9.08 -6.48 -16.70
C PRO A 9 -9.18 -7.14 -18.07
N ARG A 10 -8.81 -8.40 -18.15
CA ARG A 10 -9.01 -9.31 -19.29
C ARG A 10 -9.07 -10.76 -18.80
N GLU A 11 -9.50 -11.67 -19.64
CA GLU A 11 -9.50 -13.08 -19.33
C GLU A 11 -8.07 -13.57 -19.00
N GLY A 12 -7.95 -14.42 -17.98
CA GLY A 12 -6.68 -14.98 -17.51
C GLY A 12 -5.78 -14.01 -16.74
N LYS A 13 -6.16 -12.74 -16.58
CA LYS A 13 -5.37 -11.77 -15.83
C LYS A 13 -5.55 -11.93 -14.31
N TYR A 14 -4.46 -11.74 -13.55
CA TYR A 14 -4.49 -11.68 -12.09
C TYR A 14 -5.47 -10.61 -11.58
N GLY A 15 -6.34 -10.99 -10.65
CA GLY A 15 -7.48 -10.16 -10.23
C GLY A 15 -7.18 -9.05 -9.23
N HIS A 16 -6.01 -9.07 -8.57
CA HIS A 16 -5.58 -8.03 -7.63
C HIS A 16 -4.66 -7.01 -8.31
N ALA A 17 -4.58 -5.80 -7.73
CA ALA A 17 -3.52 -4.86 -8.08
C ALA A 17 -2.20 -5.34 -7.46
N CYS A 18 -1.10 -5.12 -8.16
CA CYS A 18 0.25 -5.39 -7.67
C CYS A 18 1.31 -4.72 -8.56
N VAL A 19 2.51 -4.63 -8.04
CA VAL A 19 3.70 -4.32 -8.82
C VAL A 19 4.64 -5.53 -8.79
N GLU A 20 5.12 -5.91 -9.97
CA GLU A 20 6.10 -6.98 -10.12
C GLU A 20 7.33 -6.50 -10.89
N SER A 21 8.51 -6.99 -10.50
CA SER A 21 9.75 -6.74 -11.23
C SER A 21 9.95 -7.81 -12.31
N ILE A 22 9.96 -7.39 -13.57
CA ILE A 22 10.30 -8.28 -14.69
C ILE A 22 11.80 -8.56 -14.66
N ASN A 23 12.60 -7.53 -14.44
CA ASN A 23 14.01 -7.64 -14.09
C ASN A 23 14.37 -6.57 -13.06
N GLN A 24 15.33 -6.88 -12.19
CA GLN A 24 15.83 -5.96 -11.17
C GLN A 24 17.14 -5.31 -11.64
N ARG A 25 17.48 -4.20 -11.02
CA ARG A 25 18.75 -3.52 -11.25
C ARG A 25 19.91 -4.38 -10.72
N TYR A 26 20.97 -4.50 -11.54
CA TYR A 26 22.24 -5.11 -11.14
C TYR A 26 23.37 -4.67 -12.06
N PHE A 27 24.59 -4.94 -11.65
CA PHE A 27 25.77 -4.86 -12.51
C PHE A 27 26.18 -6.27 -12.93
N ASP A 28 26.44 -6.47 -14.22
CA ASP A 28 26.97 -7.74 -14.72
C ASP A 28 28.48 -7.88 -14.49
N LYS A 29 29.05 -8.98 -15.00
CA LYS A 29 30.49 -9.26 -14.83
C LYS A 29 31.39 -8.26 -15.57
N GLU A 30 30.88 -7.64 -16.61
CA GLU A 30 31.51 -6.59 -17.40
C GLU A 30 31.32 -5.19 -16.79
N ASN A 31 30.72 -5.12 -15.60
CA ASN A 31 30.36 -3.88 -14.91
C ASN A 31 29.36 -3.00 -15.68
N SER A 32 28.55 -3.60 -16.54
CA SER A 32 27.47 -2.93 -17.24
C SER A 32 26.21 -2.87 -16.38
N LEU A 33 25.57 -1.71 -16.35
CA LEU A 33 24.34 -1.51 -15.55
C LEU A 33 23.11 -2.02 -16.29
N HIS A 34 22.41 -2.96 -15.68
CA HIS A 34 21.07 -3.40 -16.07
C HIS A 34 20.03 -2.68 -15.22
N SER A 35 19.18 -1.90 -15.87
CA SER A 35 18.13 -1.12 -15.19
C SER A 35 16.89 -1.98 -14.89
N THR A 36 16.18 -1.64 -13.81
CA THR A 36 14.91 -2.29 -13.45
C THR A 36 13.84 -2.07 -14.51
N THR A 37 13.11 -3.13 -14.85
CA THR A 37 11.82 -3.07 -15.54
C THR A 37 10.75 -3.63 -14.63
N ALA A 38 9.69 -2.88 -14.40
CA ALA A 38 8.59 -3.28 -13.53
C ALA A 38 7.24 -3.05 -14.21
N ILE A 39 6.27 -3.89 -13.85
CA ILE A 39 4.90 -3.80 -14.30
C ILE A 39 3.98 -3.45 -13.14
N LEU A 40 3.14 -2.43 -13.33
CA LEU A 40 2.05 -2.07 -12.43
C LEU A 40 0.76 -2.63 -13.00
N VAL A 41 0.16 -3.53 -12.25
CA VAL A 41 -1.08 -4.23 -12.61
C VAL A 41 -2.23 -3.63 -11.81
N CYS A 42 -3.32 -3.25 -12.50
CA CYS A 42 -4.60 -2.89 -11.90
C CYS A 42 -5.74 -3.55 -12.67
N ASN A 43 -6.96 -3.44 -12.16
CA ASN A 43 -8.15 -3.98 -12.82
C ASN A 43 -9.27 -2.94 -12.83
N PHE A 44 -8.98 -1.76 -13.38
CA PHE A 44 -9.95 -0.67 -13.45
C PHE A 44 -11.06 -0.95 -14.45
N ASN A 45 -12.29 -0.63 -14.09
CA ASN A 45 -13.43 -0.81 -14.97
C ASN A 45 -13.29 0.03 -16.24
N LYS A 46 -13.25 -0.64 -17.40
CA LYS A 46 -13.15 0.02 -18.70
C LYS A 46 -14.53 0.54 -19.12
N ASN A 47 -14.63 1.83 -19.34
CA ASN A 47 -15.88 2.42 -19.81
C ASN A 47 -16.08 2.11 -21.31
N LYS A 48 -17.33 1.80 -21.72
CA LYS A 48 -17.67 1.44 -23.10
C LYS A 48 -17.34 2.55 -24.11
N ASN A 49 -17.27 3.82 -23.66
CA ASN A 49 -17.02 4.99 -24.51
C ASN A 49 -15.54 5.41 -24.57
N GLY A 50 -14.59 4.54 -24.20
CA GLY A 50 -13.15 4.81 -24.31
C GLY A 50 -12.54 5.73 -23.25
N LYS A 51 -13.37 6.40 -22.41
CA LYS A 51 -12.91 7.22 -21.28
C LYS A 51 -13.17 6.47 -19.99
N THR A 52 -12.11 6.07 -19.27
CA THR A 52 -12.24 5.44 -17.96
C THR A 52 -12.23 6.51 -16.87
N LEU A 53 -13.28 6.55 -16.08
CA LEU A 53 -13.35 7.35 -14.86
C LEU A 53 -13.10 6.44 -13.67
N LEU A 54 -12.17 6.85 -12.81
CA LEU A 54 -11.82 6.12 -11.61
C LEU A 54 -12.64 6.64 -10.43
N ASP A 55 -13.17 5.74 -9.61
CA ASP A 55 -13.65 6.08 -8.27
C ASP A 55 -12.47 6.33 -7.32
N MET A 56 -12.74 6.86 -6.13
CA MET A 56 -11.70 7.21 -5.17
C MET A 56 -10.90 5.99 -4.70
N GLN A 57 -11.53 4.82 -4.58
CA GLN A 57 -10.83 3.59 -4.24
C GLN A 57 -9.83 3.19 -5.32
N SER A 58 -10.22 3.28 -6.59
CA SER A 58 -9.33 3.02 -7.73
C SER A 58 -8.20 4.04 -7.82
N VAL A 59 -8.45 5.30 -7.50
CA VAL A 59 -7.40 6.35 -7.43
C VAL A 59 -6.43 6.01 -6.30
N SER A 60 -6.92 5.70 -5.10
CA SER A 60 -6.07 5.27 -3.97
C SER A 60 -5.22 4.05 -4.33
N THR A 61 -5.82 3.03 -4.99
CA THR A 61 -5.10 1.85 -5.47
C THR A 61 -4.00 2.23 -6.46
N LEU A 62 -4.27 3.13 -7.41
CA LEU A 62 -3.25 3.58 -8.38
C LEU A 62 -2.07 4.27 -7.69
N PHE A 63 -2.32 5.10 -6.68
CA PHE A 63 -1.27 5.74 -5.89
C PHE A 63 -0.51 4.72 -5.03
N HIS A 64 -1.22 3.76 -4.43
CA HIS A 64 -0.62 2.65 -3.69
C HIS A 64 0.39 1.88 -4.55
N GLU A 65 -0.07 1.36 -5.68
CA GLU A 65 0.79 0.63 -6.62
C GLU A 65 1.88 1.55 -7.20
N GLY A 66 1.58 2.84 -7.39
CA GLY A 66 2.56 3.86 -7.75
C GLY A 66 3.70 3.98 -6.74
N GLY A 67 3.42 3.84 -5.45
CA GLY A 67 4.42 3.81 -4.38
C GLY A 67 5.35 2.61 -4.50
N HIS A 68 4.81 1.43 -4.72
CA HIS A 68 5.60 0.23 -5.00
C HIS A 68 6.42 0.37 -6.28
N LEU A 69 5.83 0.91 -7.34
CA LEU A 69 6.54 1.13 -8.61
C LEU A 69 7.74 2.05 -8.44
N LEU A 70 7.57 3.18 -7.73
CA LEU A 70 8.67 4.09 -7.43
C LEU A 70 9.74 3.42 -6.56
N HIS A 71 9.34 2.61 -5.58
CA HIS A 71 10.26 1.86 -4.72
C HIS A 71 11.17 0.95 -5.56
N VAL A 72 10.61 0.21 -6.51
CA VAL A 72 11.34 -0.73 -7.36
C VAL A 72 12.21 0.00 -8.39
N LEU A 73 11.68 1.04 -9.04
CA LEU A 73 12.38 1.73 -10.12
C LEU A 73 13.52 2.63 -9.64
N LEU A 74 13.42 3.18 -8.43
CA LEU A 74 14.40 4.13 -7.89
C LEU A 74 15.48 3.45 -7.03
N GLY A 75 15.30 2.20 -6.64
CA GLY A 75 16.29 1.44 -5.87
C GLY A 75 17.65 1.41 -6.55
N LYS A 76 18.71 1.73 -5.79
CA LYS A 76 20.12 1.76 -6.27
C LYS A 76 20.94 0.60 -5.75
N ASN A 77 20.31 -0.59 -5.69
CA ASN A 77 21.02 -1.82 -5.34
C ASN A 77 22.02 -2.24 -6.42
N ASN A 78 23.13 -2.87 -5.99
CA ASN A 78 24.13 -3.41 -6.90
C ASN A 78 23.92 -4.89 -7.19
N TYR A 79 23.14 -5.56 -6.34
CA TYR A 79 22.85 -6.99 -6.44
C TYR A 79 21.34 -7.22 -6.49
N VAL A 80 20.89 -8.18 -7.26
CA VAL A 80 19.47 -8.56 -7.34
C VAL A 80 18.90 -8.94 -5.96
N THR A 81 19.71 -9.63 -5.14
CA THR A 81 19.32 -10.06 -3.79
C THR A 81 19.08 -8.93 -2.80
N THR A 82 19.57 -7.72 -3.09
CA THR A 82 19.31 -6.50 -2.31
C THR A 82 18.34 -5.57 -3.01
N GLY A 83 17.58 -6.09 -3.96
CA GLY A 83 16.56 -5.32 -4.70
C GLY A 83 15.43 -4.85 -3.79
N SER A 84 14.72 -3.83 -4.25
CA SER A 84 13.79 -3.02 -3.44
C SER A 84 12.72 -3.82 -2.69
N PHE A 85 12.17 -4.89 -3.29
CA PHE A 85 11.19 -5.74 -2.60
C PHE A 85 11.81 -6.75 -1.63
N ASN A 86 13.13 -6.90 -1.60
CA ASN A 86 13.83 -7.71 -0.61
C ASN A 86 14.09 -6.90 0.68
N THR A 87 13.04 -6.28 1.18
CA THR A 87 13.00 -5.58 2.48
C THR A 87 12.09 -6.33 3.43
N SER A 88 12.12 -5.95 4.72
CA SER A 88 11.18 -6.52 5.68
C SER A 88 9.74 -6.20 5.33
N ILE A 89 8.83 -7.13 5.64
CA ILE A 89 7.41 -7.04 5.28
C ILE A 89 6.70 -5.85 5.95
N ASP A 90 7.20 -5.40 7.09
CA ASP A 90 6.72 -4.23 7.82
C ASP A 90 7.30 -2.90 7.30
N PHE A 91 8.12 -2.97 6.24
CA PHE A 91 8.66 -1.81 5.55
C PHE A 91 8.15 -1.70 4.11
N VAL A 92 7.90 -2.81 3.43
CA VAL A 92 7.57 -2.81 1.99
C VAL A 92 6.34 -1.97 1.64
N GLU A 93 5.35 -1.91 2.53
CA GLU A 93 4.12 -1.14 2.35
C GLU A 93 4.23 0.34 2.77
N ILE A 94 5.37 0.79 3.31
CA ILE A 94 5.53 2.20 3.69
C ILE A 94 5.38 3.11 2.48
N HIS A 95 5.96 2.72 1.36
CA HIS A 95 6.02 3.55 0.17
C HIS A 95 4.67 3.63 -0.56
N SER A 96 3.96 2.51 -0.63
CA SER A 96 2.61 2.44 -1.17
C SER A 96 1.64 3.28 -0.32
N GLN A 97 1.63 3.07 0.98
CA GLN A 97 0.75 3.77 1.91
C GLN A 97 1.12 5.25 2.12
N PHE A 98 2.39 5.61 1.97
CA PHE A 98 2.80 7.02 1.93
C PHE A 98 2.22 7.72 0.71
N LEU A 99 2.28 7.08 -0.47
CA LEU A 99 1.83 7.70 -1.70
C LEU A 99 0.30 7.81 -1.78
N GLU A 100 -0.47 6.92 -1.12
CA GLU A 100 -1.92 7.04 -0.99
C GLU A 100 -2.35 8.41 -0.45
N ASN A 101 -1.59 8.98 0.50
CA ASN A 101 -1.90 10.29 1.07
C ASN A 101 -1.89 11.42 0.02
N PHE A 102 -1.11 11.28 -1.06
CA PHE A 102 -1.13 12.26 -2.15
C PHE A 102 -2.44 12.26 -2.92
N ALA A 103 -3.13 11.12 -3.04
CA ALA A 103 -4.35 10.99 -3.83
C ALA A 103 -5.45 12.02 -3.47
N ILE A 104 -5.48 12.42 -2.20
CA ILE A 104 -6.44 13.38 -1.64
C ILE A 104 -5.81 14.74 -1.28
N THR A 105 -4.63 15.05 -1.81
CA THR A 105 -4.06 16.41 -1.65
C THR A 105 -4.55 17.36 -2.73
N GLN A 106 -4.65 18.65 -2.39
CA GLN A 106 -5.01 19.67 -3.37
C GLN A 106 -4.03 19.72 -4.54
N ILE A 107 -2.74 19.42 -4.31
CA ILE A 107 -1.72 19.39 -5.36
C ILE A 107 -2.03 18.31 -6.40
N ALA A 108 -2.22 17.06 -5.96
CA ALA A 108 -2.52 15.97 -6.87
C ALA A 108 -3.88 16.18 -7.57
N VAL A 109 -4.89 16.63 -6.83
CA VAL A 109 -6.22 16.90 -7.36
C VAL A 109 -6.19 17.97 -8.44
N ASN A 110 -5.43 19.05 -8.27
CA ASN A 110 -5.29 20.11 -9.28
C ASN A 110 -4.69 19.60 -10.59
N GLU A 111 -3.78 18.62 -10.50
CA GLU A 111 -3.12 18.05 -11.69
C GLU A 111 -4.01 17.03 -12.42
N VAL A 112 -4.68 16.16 -11.69
CA VAL A 112 -5.32 14.96 -12.28
C VAL A 112 -6.84 14.97 -12.23
N ALA A 113 -7.48 15.64 -11.27
CA ALA A 113 -8.94 15.61 -11.08
C ALA A 113 -9.65 16.74 -11.81
N LYS A 114 -9.97 16.50 -13.08
CA LYS A 114 -10.69 17.45 -13.94
C LYS A 114 -12.01 16.85 -14.41
N HIS A 115 -13.05 17.67 -14.44
CA HIS A 115 -14.36 17.26 -14.92
C HIS A 115 -14.28 16.81 -16.39
N TYR A 116 -14.69 15.58 -16.67
CA TYR A 116 -14.44 14.91 -17.96
C TYR A 116 -15.10 15.56 -19.19
N LYS A 117 -16.13 16.40 -18.99
CA LYS A 117 -16.82 17.11 -20.09
C LYS A 117 -16.24 18.50 -20.35
N ASN A 118 -15.95 19.27 -19.31
CA ASN A 118 -15.61 20.69 -19.44
C ASN A 118 -14.23 21.07 -18.90
N GLY A 119 -13.47 20.09 -18.34
CA GLY A 119 -12.12 20.33 -17.83
C GLY A 119 -12.03 21.13 -16.53
N SER A 120 -13.16 21.49 -15.89
CA SER A 120 -13.12 22.24 -14.64
C SER A 120 -12.45 21.43 -13.53
N PRO A 121 -11.64 22.08 -12.67
CA PRO A 121 -10.98 21.38 -11.56
C PRO A 121 -11.99 20.94 -10.50
N LEU A 122 -11.62 19.90 -9.74
CA LEU A 122 -12.33 19.52 -8.53
C LEU A 122 -12.27 20.68 -7.52
N THR A 123 -13.42 21.06 -6.97
CA THR A 123 -13.48 22.17 -6.00
C THR A 123 -12.92 21.74 -4.64
N SER A 124 -12.32 22.70 -3.90
CA SER A 124 -11.81 22.43 -2.55
C SER A 124 -12.90 21.94 -1.59
N ASN A 125 -14.14 22.44 -1.73
CA ASN A 125 -15.28 21.97 -0.92
C ASN A 125 -15.57 20.48 -1.15
N LEU A 126 -15.52 20.01 -2.40
CA LEU A 126 -15.76 18.60 -2.72
C LEU A 126 -14.59 17.74 -2.23
N LEU A 127 -13.34 18.23 -2.33
CA LEU A 127 -12.17 17.55 -1.79
C LEU A 127 -12.26 17.37 -0.26
N GLU A 128 -12.70 18.40 0.47
CA GLU A 128 -12.90 18.31 1.93
C GLU A 128 -13.99 17.28 2.29
N LYS A 129 -15.06 17.19 1.51
CA LYS A 129 -16.08 16.14 1.71
C LYS A 129 -15.54 14.74 1.46
N ILE A 130 -14.67 14.57 0.47
CA ILE A 130 -14.00 13.28 0.19
C ILE A 130 -13.11 12.89 1.37
N LYS A 131 -12.28 13.81 1.87
CA LYS A 131 -11.43 13.57 3.05
C LYS A 131 -12.26 13.20 4.29
N TYR A 132 -13.33 13.95 4.54
CA TYR A 132 -14.22 13.65 5.66
C TYR A 132 -14.84 12.25 5.56
N ALA A 133 -15.27 11.83 4.38
CA ALA A 133 -15.82 10.49 4.17
C ALA A 133 -14.78 9.38 4.38
N ASP A 134 -13.54 9.61 3.98
CA ASP A 134 -12.43 8.68 4.19
C ASP A 134 -12.07 8.57 5.68
N ASP A 135 -11.91 9.69 6.37
CA ASP A 135 -11.63 9.75 7.81
C ASP A 135 -12.77 9.12 8.64
N TYR A 136 -14.05 9.32 8.25
CA TYR A 136 -15.21 8.84 9.00
C TYR A 136 -15.22 7.33 9.20
N PHE A 137 -14.79 6.56 8.19
CA PHE A 137 -14.70 5.11 8.26
C PHE A 137 -13.29 4.60 8.63
N GLY A 138 -12.36 5.48 8.92
CA GLY A 138 -10.97 5.13 9.20
C GLY A 138 -10.84 4.14 10.35
N GLY A 139 -11.47 4.40 11.48
CA GLY A 139 -11.46 3.51 12.66
C GLY A 139 -11.98 2.10 12.36
N LEU A 140 -13.07 1.99 11.59
CA LEU A 140 -13.62 0.70 11.16
C LEU A 140 -12.66 -0.04 10.23
N SER A 141 -12.03 0.66 9.29
CA SER A 141 -11.08 0.10 8.34
C SER A 141 -9.84 -0.44 9.04
N TYR A 142 -9.26 0.31 9.98
CA TYR A 142 -8.09 -0.14 10.76
C TYR A 142 -8.43 -1.30 11.69
N THR A 143 -9.61 -1.29 12.32
CA THR A 143 -10.08 -2.42 13.14
C THR A 143 -10.25 -3.68 12.29
N ARG A 144 -10.83 -3.56 11.10
CA ARG A 144 -10.97 -4.68 10.16
C ARG A 144 -9.60 -5.25 9.75
N GLN A 145 -8.64 -4.39 9.43
CA GLN A 145 -7.28 -4.82 9.08
C GLN A 145 -6.61 -5.52 10.25
N SER A 146 -6.80 -5.03 11.48
CA SER A 146 -6.30 -5.67 12.70
C SER A 146 -6.92 -7.05 12.93
N VAL A 147 -8.22 -7.20 12.69
CA VAL A 147 -8.91 -8.51 12.76
C VAL A 147 -8.31 -9.50 11.75
N GLN A 148 -8.04 -9.05 10.53
CA GLN A 148 -7.40 -9.88 9.51
C GLN A 148 -5.98 -10.28 9.90
N SER A 149 -5.22 -9.36 10.50
CA SER A 149 -3.87 -9.64 11.02
C SER A 149 -3.89 -10.65 12.17
N LEU A 150 -4.81 -10.50 13.12
CA LEU A 150 -4.96 -11.46 14.21
C LEU A 150 -5.39 -12.84 13.71
N PHE A 151 -6.28 -12.88 12.72
CA PHE A 151 -6.69 -14.12 12.08
C PHE A 151 -5.50 -14.82 11.41
N ASP A 152 -4.73 -14.10 10.61
CA ASP A 152 -3.53 -14.62 9.92
C ASP A 152 -2.50 -15.19 10.93
N LEU A 153 -2.19 -14.44 11.99
CA LEU A 153 -1.26 -14.90 13.03
C LEU A 153 -1.76 -16.16 13.77
N GLU A 154 -3.06 -16.26 14.04
CA GLU A 154 -3.62 -17.40 14.76
C GLU A 154 -3.60 -18.68 13.91
N ILE A 155 -3.99 -18.60 12.63
CA ILE A 155 -4.02 -19.78 11.75
C ILE A 155 -2.64 -20.29 11.38
N HIS A 156 -1.60 -19.44 11.43
CA HIS A 156 -0.20 -19.80 11.18
C HIS A 156 0.62 -19.99 12.47
N GLY A 157 -0.02 -19.85 13.63
CA GLY A 157 0.62 -19.97 14.94
C GLY A 157 0.67 -21.41 15.46
N LYS A 158 0.71 -21.53 16.79
CA LYS A 158 0.86 -22.82 17.50
C LYS A 158 -0.24 -23.83 17.16
N ASN A 159 -1.42 -23.37 16.73
CA ASN A 159 -2.60 -24.20 16.46
C ASN A 159 -2.77 -24.55 14.96
N ILE A 160 -1.74 -24.36 14.14
CA ILE A 160 -1.81 -24.53 12.68
C ILE A 160 -2.43 -25.88 12.27
N LEU A 161 -2.06 -27.00 12.92
CA LEU A 161 -2.57 -28.32 12.61
C LEU A 161 -4.09 -28.46 12.87
N LYS A 162 -4.63 -27.73 13.86
CA LYS A 162 -6.07 -27.69 14.12
C LYS A 162 -6.82 -27.12 12.92
N TYR A 163 -6.31 -26.04 12.33
CA TYR A 163 -6.93 -25.36 11.21
C TYR A 163 -6.73 -26.11 9.89
N ALA A 164 -5.53 -26.67 9.68
CA ALA A 164 -5.24 -27.49 8.50
C ALA A 164 -6.14 -28.76 8.42
N ASN A 165 -6.38 -29.41 9.55
CA ASN A 165 -7.21 -30.61 9.63
C ASN A 165 -8.72 -30.33 9.65
N ASN A 166 -9.13 -29.09 9.96
CA ASN A 166 -10.53 -28.67 9.98
C ASN A 166 -10.69 -27.25 9.42
N PRO A 167 -10.74 -27.07 8.10
CA PRO A 167 -10.84 -25.75 7.47
C PRO A 167 -12.07 -24.93 7.91
N SER A 168 -13.18 -25.56 8.26
CA SER A 168 -14.38 -24.83 8.74
C SER A 168 -14.13 -24.08 10.06
N SER A 169 -13.16 -24.55 10.87
CA SER A 169 -12.76 -23.87 12.10
C SER A 169 -12.08 -22.51 11.85
N MET A 170 -11.57 -22.25 10.64
CA MET A 170 -11.06 -20.94 10.25
C MET A 170 -12.19 -19.91 10.09
N ASP A 171 -13.30 -20.31 9.47
CA ASP A 171 -14.47 -19.45 9.33
C ASP A 171 -15.04 -19.10 10.72
N ASP A 172 -15.10 -20.06 11.64
CA ASP A 172 -15.57 -19.83 13.00
C ASP A 172 -14.63 -18.90 13.78
N LEU A 173 -13.32 -19.05 13.60
CA LEU A 173 -12.33 -18.12 14.17
C LEU A 173 -12.52 -16.70 13.63
N PHE A 174 -12.63 -16.54 12.30
CA PHE A 174 -12.80 -15.23 11.68
C PHE A 174 -14.11 -14.57 12.14
N LYS A 175 -15.20 -15.33 12.24
CA LYS A 175 -16.49 -14.88 12.82
C LYS A 175 -16.32 -14.37 14.25
N LYS A 176 -15.67 -15.17 15.11
CA LYS A 176 -15.42 -14.82 16.51
C LYS A 176 -14.62 -13.53 16.65
N LEU A 177 -13.55 -13.37 15.86
CA LEU A 177 -12.73 -12.18 15.87
C LEU A 177 -13.50 -10.96 15.37
N SER A 178 -14.26 -11.10 14.26
CA SER A 178 -15.08 -10.04 13.71
C SER A 178 -16.17 -9.59 14.69
N GLN A 179 -16.87 -10.51 15.33
CA GLN A 179 -17.87 -10.17 16.33
C GLN A 179 -17.26 -9.47 17.55
N LYS A 180 -16.10 -9.95 18.03
CA LYS A 180 -15.43 -9.40 19.20
C LYS A 180 -14.95 -7.97 18.98
N TYR A 181 -14.37 -7.67 17.84
CA TYR A 181 -13.67 -6.40 17.61
C TYR A 181 -14.43 -5.43 16.72
N LEU A 182 -15.22 -5.91 15.77
CA LEU A 182 -16.04 -5.05 14.90
C LEU A 182 -17.48 -4.90 15.37
N GLY A 183 -17.93 -5.74 16.31
CA GLY A 183 -19.35 -5.75 16.74
C GLY A 183 -20.33 -6.17 15.64
N ILE A 184 -19.85 -6.63 14.50
CA ILE A 184 -20.68 -7.01 13.35
C ILE A 184 -21.03 -8.50 13.44
N PRO A 185 -22.33 -8.86 13.49
CA PRO A 185 -22.72 -10.25 13.44
C PRO A 185 -22.26 -10.87 12.12
N SER A 186 -21.63 -12.02 12.21
CA SER A 186 -21.15 -12.69 11.00
C SER A 186 -22.32 -13.19 10.17
N ILE A 187 -22.30 -12.85 8.88
CA ILE A 187 -23.17 -13.44 7.87
C ILE A 187 -22.81 -14.92 7.72
N THR A 188 -23.79 -15.80 7.82
CA THR A 188 -23.65 -17.25 7.92
C THR A 188 -22.97 -17.97 6.75
N LYS A 189 -22.72 -17.27 5.62
CA LYS A 189 -22.02 -17.79 4.44
C LYS A 189 -20.87 -16.86 4.01
N ASN A 190 -20.05 -16.47 4.98
CA ASN A 190 -18.89 -15.63 4.66
C ASN A 190 -17.79 -16.49 4.02
N GLN A 191 -17.52 -16.25 2.75
CA GLN A 191 -16.41 -16.88 2.00
C GLN A 191 -15.09 -16.08 2.14
N PHE A 192 -14.96 -15.29 3.21
CA PHE A 192 -13.76 -14.44 3.40
C PHE A 192 -12.50 -15.28 3.40
N VAL A 193 -12.46 -16.37 4.15
CA VAL A 193 -11.26 -17.21 4.29
C VAL A 193 -10.79 -17.74 2.94
N SER A 194 -11.70 -18.24 2.11
CA SER A 194 -11.37 -18.78 0.79
C SER A 194 -10.96 -17.71 -0.23
N ARG A 195 -11.23 -16.43 0.04
CA ARG A 195 -10.88 -15.28 -0.82
C ARG A 195 -9.69 -14.48 -0.30
N PHE A 196 -9.22 -14.78 0.91
CA PHE A 196 -8.11 -14.04 1.52
C PHE A 196 -6.77 -14.59 1.04
N ALA A 197 -6.44 -14.30 -0.21
CA ALA A 197 -5.25 -14.82 -0.88
C ALA A 197 -3.93 -14.46 -0.17
N HIS A 198 -3.86 -13.36 0.58
CA HIS A 198 -2.67 -12.95 1.33
C HIS A 198 -2.17 -14.01 2.29
N MET A 199 -3.08 -14.79 2.92
CA MET A 199 -2.69 -15.81 3.90
C MET A 199 -2.05 -17.06 3.28
N THR A 200 -2.11 -17.23 1.96
CA THR A 200 -1.50 -18.36 1.25
C THR A 200 -0.29 -17.97 0.40
N GLY A 201 0.06 -16.70 0.40
CA GLY A 201 1.15 -16.12 -0.38
C GLY A 201 2.28 -15.54 0.48
N GLY A 202 2.98 -14.56 -0.04
CA GLY A 202 4.11 -13.87 0.62
C GLY A 202 3.78 -13.18 1.95
N TYR A 203 2.50 -12.97 2.23
CA TYR A 203 2.00 -12.36 3.48
C TYR A 203 1.55 -13.37 4.55
N ALA A 204 1.66 -14.69 4.30
CA ALA A 204 1.32 -15.71 5.28
C ALA A 204 2.07 -15.50 6.59
N SER A 205 1.37 -15.43 7.71
CA SER A 205 1.90 -15.05 9.05
C SER A 205 2.51 -13.64 9.13
N ARG A 206 2.28 -12.78 8.14
CA ARG A 206 2.91 -11.46 8.01
C ARG A 206 1.94 -10.34 7.64
N TYR A 207 0.64 -10.62 7.57
CA TYR A 207 -0.36 -9.63 7.17
C TYR A 207 -0.40 -8.39 8.07
N TYR A 208 0.04 -8.52 9.33
CA TYR A 208 0.24 -7.39 10.25
C TYR A 208 1.20 -6.31 9.71
N GLY A 209 2.05 -6.66 8.75
CA GLY A 209 3.00 -5.74 8.10
C GLY A 209 2.31 -4.50 7.51
N TYR A 210 1.08 -4.64 6.97
CA TYR A 210 0.28 -3.50 6.52
C TYR A 210 0.00 -2.49 7.62
N ALA A 211 -0.37 -2.96 8.82
CA ALA A 211 -0.66 -2.07 9.96
C ALA A 211 0.61 -1.37 10.48
N VAL A 212 1.73 -2.10 10.58
CA VAL A 212 3.02 -1.54 11.02
C VAL A 212 3.55 -0.54 10.01
N SER A 213 3.52 -0.89 8.72
CA SER A 213 3.91 0.02 7.64
C SER A 213 3.08 1.30 7.62
N ARG A 214 1.76 1.21 7.93
CA ARG A 214 0.89 2.40 8.02
C ARG A 214 1.35 3.37 9.09
N VAL A 215 1.77 2.88 10.25
CA VAL A 215 2.32 3.72 11.32
C VAL A 215 3.53 4.51 10.82
N TYR A 216 4.46 3.85 10.14
CA TYR A 216 5.67 4.50 9.62
C TYR A 216 5.40 5.39 8.41
N ALA A 217 4.51 4.98 7.51
CA ALA A 217 4.08 5.79 6.38
C ALA A 217 3.47 7.11 6.86
N GLN A 218 2.65 7.06 7.92
CA GLN A 218 2.02 8.24 8.48
C GLN A 218 3.02 9.16 9.19
N ASP A 219 4.02 8.59 9.88
CA ASP A 219 5.12 9.36 10.49
C ASP A 219 5.96 10.06 9.42
N CYS A 220 6.24 9.38 8.30
CA CYS A 220 6.93 9.97 7.15
C CYS A 220 6.08 11.07 6.48
N TRP A 221 4.77 10.86 6.36
CA TRP A 221 3.84 11.84 5.79
C TRP A 221 3.73 13.10 6.63
N ASP A 222 3.65 12.98 7.94
CA ASP A 222 3.62 14.11 8.86
C ASP A 222 4.87 15.00 8.73
N GLU A 223 6.06 14.38 8.63
CA GLU A 223 7.29 15.13 8.36
C GLU A 223 7.30 15.81 6.97
N PHE A 224 6.68 15.18 5.97
CA PHE A 224 6.52 15.78 4.66
C PHE A 224 5.62 17.01 4.72
N VAL A 225 4.46 16.89 5.36
CA VAL A 225 3.45 17.97 5.48
C VAL A 225 3.98 19.17 6.26
N LYS A 226 4.75 18.96 7.33
CA LYS A 226 5.38 20.03 8.13
C LYS A 226 6.28 20.97 7.31
N LYS A 227 6.85 20.49 6.21
CA LYS A 227 7.69 21.28 5.30
C LYS A 227 6.92 21.92 4.14
N GLY A 228 5.59 21.81 4.18
CA GLY A 228 4.68 22.35 3.17
C GLY A 228 4.35 21.37 2.05
N LEU A 229 3.07 21.32 1.70
CA LEU A 229 2.55 20.50 0.59
C LEU A 229 2.82 21.21 -0.75
N THR A 230 4.06 21.16 -1.22
CA THR A 230 4.47 21.73 -2.52
C THR A 230 5.37 20.75 -3.28
N LEU A 231 5.35 20.83 -4.61
CA LEU A 231 6.22 20.01 -5.47
C LEU A 231 7.72 20.32 -5.30
N ASN A 232 8.05 21.48 -4.72
CA ASN A 232 9.43 21.88 -4.43
C ASN A 232 9.88 21.56 -2.99
N ASN A 233 9.08 20.78 -2.24
CA ASN A 233 9.40 20.41 -0.88
C ASN A 233 10.72 19.63 -0.81
N ILE A 234 11.63 20.07 0.08
CA ILE A 234 12.93 19.41 0.29
C ILE A 234 12.78 17.93 0.67
N LYS A 235 11.69 17.59 1.37
CA LYS A 235 11.39 16.21 1.76
C LYS A 235 11.15 15.27 0.57
N ILE A 236 10.77 15.78 -0.61
CA ILE A 236 10.71 14.96 -1.84
C ILE A 236 12.09 14.40 -2.18
N LYS A 237 13.14 15.22 -2.10
CA LYS A 237 14.51 14.78 -2.38
C LYS A 237 15.01 13.78 -1.33
N GLU A 238 14.67 14.01 -0.07
CA GLU A 238 15.02 13.11 1.03
C GLU A 238 14.26 11.79 0.92
N TYR A 239 12.97 11.83 0.57
CA TYR A 239 12.16 10.63 0.35
C TYR A 239 12.68 9.83 -0.85
N LYS A 240 13.06 10.49 -1.94
CA LYS A 240 13.73 9.84 -3.07
C LYS A 240 14.99 9.10 -2.62
N LYS A 241 15.81 9.69 -1.75
CA LYS A 241 16.99 9.01 -1.19
C LYS A 241 16.61 7.79 -0.36
N MET A 242 15.51 7.85 0.38
CA MET A 242 14.99 6.71 1.13
C MET A 242 14.62 5.55 0.19
N LEU A 243 13.97 5.84 -0.95
CA LEU A 243 13.67 4.84 -1.99
C LEU A 243 14.96 4.28 -2.64
N GLU A 244 15.93 5.14 -2.93
CA GLU A 244 17.22 4.74 -3.52
C GLU A 244 18.03 3.79 -2.63
N LEU A 245 17.88 3.89 -1.31
CA LEU A 245 18.59 3.07 -0.31
C LEU A 245 17.85 1.79 0.08
N ALA A 246 16.61 1.61 -0.36
CA ALA A 246 15.81 0.44 0.00
C ALA A 246 16.52 -0.87 -0.32
N GLY A 247 16.53 -1.80 0.64
CA GLY A 247 17.21 -3.10 0.55
C GLY A 247 18.74 -3.05 0.67
N THR A 248 19.36 -1.86 0.72
CA THR A 248 20.83 -1.71 0.80
C THR A 248 21.33 -1.38 2.20
N ILE A 249 20.48 -0.90 3.07
CA ILE A 249 20.74 -0.62 4.49
C ILE A 249 19.55 -1.10 5.33
N PRO A 250 19.75 -1.33 6.65
CA PRO A 250 18.66 -1.69 7.55
C PRO A 250 17.53 -0.66 7.49
N GLU A 251 16.29 -1.12 7.42
CA GLU A 251 15.08 -0.30 7.21
C GLU A 251 14.91 0.77 8.31
N LYS A 252 15.21 0.40 9.56
CA LYS A 252 15.16 1.34 10.71
C LYS A 252 16.14 2.50 10.53
N GLU A 253 17.32 2.24 9.98
CA GLU A 253 18.31 3.29 9.68
C GLU A 253 17.85 4.16 8.53
N ASN A 254 17.24 3.57 7.51
CA ASN A 254 16.68 4.27 6.37
C ASN A 254 15.58 5.25 6.80
N LEU A 255 14.62 4.78 7.61
CA LEU A 255 13.59 5.62 8.22
C LEU A 255 14.19 6.75 9.08
N LYS A 256 15.17 6.44 9.93
CA LYS A 256 15.82 7.43 10.79
C LYS A 256 16.53 8.53 9.97
N LYS A 257 17.15 8.19 8.85
CA LYS A 257 17.78 9.16 7.95
C LYS A 257 16.75 10.14 7.36
N TYR A 258 15.59 9.64 6.95
CA TYR A 258 14.52 10.47 6.41
C TYR A 258 13.86 11.33 7.48
N LEU A 259 13.54 10.76 8.65
CA LEU A 259 12.84 11.43 9.74
C LEU A 259 13.74 12.39 10.53
N GLY A 260 15.06 12.17 10.53
CA GLY A 260 16.02 12.88 11.39
C GLY A 260 15.96 12.45 12.87
N ARG A 261 15.12 11.44 13.20
CA ARG A 261 14.86 10.88 14.54
C ARG A 261 14.44 9.42 14.43
N ASN A 262 14.29 8.74 15.55
CA ASN A 262 13.63 7.44 15.56
C ASN A 262 12.16 7.58 15.13
N PRO A 263 11.61 6.62 14.36
CA PRO A 263 10.20 6.60 14.02
C PRO A 263 9.32 6.44 15.27
N ASN A 264 8.10 6.97 15.23
CA ASN A 264 7.12 6.85 16.30
C ASN A 264 5.69 6.76 15.75
N GLN A 265 4.76 6.42 16.62
CA GLN A 265 3.35 6.18 16.27
C GLN A 265 2.45 7.42 16.37
N LYS A 266 2.99 8.60 16.78
CA LYS A 266 2.16 9.77 17.11
C LYS A 266 1.27 10.21 15.96
N ALA A 267 1.82 10.36 14.76
CA ALA A 267 1.07 10.80 13.58
C ALA A 267 -0.08 9.84 13.22
N PHE A 268 0.14 8.52 13.39
CA PHE A 268 -0.91 7.53 13.20
C PHE A 268 -1.99 7.60 14.28
N LEU A 269 -1.61 7.76 15.56
CA LEU A 269 -2.57 7.93 16.64
C LEU A 269 -3.40 9.21 16.49
N ASP A 270 -2.78 10.30 16.06
CA ASP A 270 -3.48 11.56 15.77
C ASP A 270 -4.47 11.38 14.57
N LEU A 271 -4.17 10.51 13.61
CA LEU A 271 -5.06 10.19 12.49
C LEU A 271 -6.31 9.42 12.93
N ILE A 272 -6.15 8.38 13.76
CA ILE A 272 -7.27 7.51 14.15
C ILE A 272 -8.14 8.08 15.28
N ASN A 273 -7.70 9.15 15.93
CA ASN A 273 -8.42 9.84 17.02
C ASN A 273 -9.15 11.11 16.55
N LYS A 274 -9.21 11.37 15.24
CA LYS A 274 -10.00 12.45 14.64
C LYS A 274 -11.48 12.06 14.61
#